data_ddb67bbd00828109eb388cd14868cb6d
#
_entry.id   ddb67bbd00828109eb388cd14868cb6d
#
_cell.length_a   1.000
_cell.length_b   1.000
_cell.length_c   1.000
_cell.angle_alpha   90.00
_cell.angle_beta   90.00
_cell.angle_gamma   90.00
#
_symmetry.space_group_name_H-M   'P 1'
#
loop_
_entity.id
_entity.type
_entity.pdbx_description
1 polymer ?
#
loop_
_entity_poly.entity_id
_entity_poly.type
_entity_poly.pdbx_seq_one_letter_code
_entity_poly.pdbx_strand_id
1 'polypeptide(L)'
;LISTWVDEDKITSLEFAYIMASFMYSASYVSNTSGVFKGFHRGWGGSNGTAQYRICSDIVLKPSPLFDNGKKNLSTRQDAGKLVHNLTDILEGVPDIIYLDPPYNQHPYGSNYHVLNTITLWDEPDFPEKITRGTKSAIRLDWRTERRSAYNSHRKAAKEFQELIDNISAKFILTSYSTEGNI
;
A
#
# COMPACT_ATOMS: atom_id res chain seq x y z
N LEU A 1 21.60 -1.88 -5.48
CA LEU A 1 21.96 -3.30 -5.61
C LEU A 1 20.79 -4.14 -6.16
N ILE A 2 19.61 -4.19 -5.52
CA ILE A 2 18.47 -5.01 -6.01
C ILE A 2 17.97 -4.50 -7.35
N SER A 3 17.80 -3.18 -7.52
CA SER A 3 17.46 -2.56 -8.82
C SER A 3 18.49 -2.88 -9.89
N THR A 4 19.77 -2.79 -9.56
CA THR A 4 20.85 -3.16 -10.47
C THR A 4 20.75 -4.62 -10.94
N TRP A 5 20.33 -5.53 -10.07
CA TRP A 5 20.13 -6.94 -10.45
C TRP A 5 18.99 -7.13 -11.45
N VAL A 6 17.93 -6.29 -11.36
CA VAL A 6 16.86 -6.29 -12.35
C VAL A 6 17.38 -5.73 -13.69
N ASP A 7 18.09 -4.60 -13.66
CA ASP A 7 18.63 -3.94 -14.84
C ASP A 7 19.65 -4.82 -15.59
N GLU A 8 20.34 -5.68 -14.86
CA GLU A 8 21.33 -6.64 -15.40
C GLU A 8 20.73 -8.03 -15.69
N ASP A 9 19.42 -8.18 -15.66
CA ASP A 9 18.70 -9.45 -15.87
C ASP A 9 19.15 -10.60 -14.96
N LYS A 10 19.69 -10.29 -13.78
CA LYS A 10 20.14 -11.28 -12.79
C LYS A 10 19.00 -11.87 -11.96
N ILE A 11 17.89 -11.16 -11.87
CA ILE A 11 16.66 -11.61 -11.21
C ILE A 11 15.45 -11.22 -12.04
N THR A 12 14.44 -12.05 -12.00
CA THR A 12 13.13 -11.81 -12.62
C THR A 12 12.31 -10.79 -11.83
N SER A 13 11.28 -10.23 -12.44
CA SER A 13 10.33 -9.35 -11.74
C SER A 13 9.63 -10.04 -10.57
N LEU A 14 9.42 -11.35 -10.63
CA LEU A 14 8.82 -12.12 -9.54
C LEU A 14 9.80 -12.27 -8.37
N GLU A 15 11.05 -12.58 -8.64
CA GLU A 15 12.11 -12.64 -7.62
C GLU A 15 12.34 -11.28 -6.98
N PHE A 16 12.35 -10.20 -7.78
CA PHE A 16 12.36 -8.83 -7.28
C PHE A 16 11.21 -8.58 -6.30
N ALA A 17 9.96 -8.89 -6.69
CA ALA A 17 8.79 -8.68 -5.85
C ALA A 17 8.89 -9.48 -4.54
N TYR A 18 9.40 -10.70 -4.60
CA TYR A 18 9.60 -11.56 -3.43
C TYR A 18 10.63 -11.00 -2.45
N ILE A 19 11.77 -10.55 -2.95
CA ILE A 19 12.83 -9.92 -2.14
C ILE A 19 12.31 -8.61 -1.55
N MET A 20 11.63 -7.79 -2.34
CA MET A 20 11.10 -6.51 -1.91
C MET A 20 10.01 -6.65 -0.86
N ALA A 21 9.16 -7.66 -0.93
CA ALA A 21 8.14 -7.93 0.10
C ALA A 21 8.79 -8.16 1.48
N SER A 22 9.82 -9.00 1.54
CA SER A 22 10.60 -9.25 2.75
C SER A 22 11.32 -7.99 3.24
N PHE A 23 11.91 -7.23 2.33
CA PHE A 23 12.60 -5.97 2.66
C PHE A 23 11.63 -4.93 3.24
N MET A 24 10.47 -4.73 2.62
CA MET A 24 9.45 -3.77 3.08
C MET A 24 8.99 -4.08 4.50
N TYR A 25 8.75 -5.36 4.80
CA TYR A 25 8.38 -5.78 6.15
C TYR A 25 9.47 -5.44 7.18
N SER A 26 10.72 -5.82 6.88
CA SER A 26 11.87 -5.58 7.78
C SER A 26 12.16 -4.08 7.94
N ALA A 27 12.13 -3.31 6.86
CA ALA A 27 12.33 -1.86 6.89
C ALA A 27 11.24 -1.14 7.73
N SER A 28 10.00 -1.60 7.60
CA SER A 28 8.88 -1.07 8.42
C SER A 28 9.08 -1.40 9.89
N TYR A 29 9.55 -2.60 10.21
CA TYR A 29 9.79 -3.03 11.58
C TYR A 29 10.88 -2.21 12.28
N VAL A 30 12.00 -1.94 11.62
CA VAL A 30 13.12 -1.18 12.22
C VAL A 30 12.93 0.35 12.14
N SER A 31 11.88 0.84 11.48
CA SER A 31 11.65 2.28 11.37
C SER A 31 11.18 2.92 12.67
N ASN A 32 11.62 4.17 12.92
CA ASN A 32 11.21 4.95 14.09
C ASN A 32 9.87 5.66 13.86
N THR A 33 8.84 4.88 13.51
CA THR A 33 7.50 5.38 13.22
C THR A 33 6.44 4.60 14.01
N SER A 34 5.22 5.12 14.02
CA SER A 34 4.03 4.44 14.56
C SER A 34 3.31 3.56 13.51
N GLY A 35 4.03 3.08 12.49
CA GLY A 35 3.46 2.29 11.40
C GLY A 35 3.09 3.11 10.15
N VAL A 36 3.21 4.45 10.21
CA VAL A 36 3.02 5.34 9.07
C VAL A 36 4.24 6.26 8.90
N PHE A 37 4.68 6.47 7.68
CA PHE A 37 5.95 7.15 7.36
C PHE A 37 5.83 8.66 7.16
N LYS A 38 4.69 9.27 7.38
CA LYS A 38 4.54 10.73 7.29
C LYS A 38 4.97 11.49 8.56
N GLY A 39 5.46 10.78 9.57
CA GLY A 39 6.01 11.34 10.80
C GLY A 39 6.85 10.30 11.54
N PHE A 40 7.87 10.81 12.25
CA PHE A 40 8.78 10.01 13.04
C PHE A 40 8.67 10.40 14.52
N HIS A 41 8.88 9.44 15.41
CA HIS A 41 8.96 9.72 16.83
C HIS A 41 10.25 10.49 17.15
N ARG A 42 10.16 11.39 18.13
CA ARG A 42 11.36 12.00 18.69
C ARG A 42 12.08 10.98 19.58
N GLY A 43 13.40 10.94 19.47
CA GLY A 43 14.21 9.96 20.21
C GLY A 43 13.95 8.52 19.73
N TRP A 44 13.91 7.59 20.67
CA TRP A 44 13.88 6.14 20.39
C TRP A 44 12.47 5.53 20.36
N GLY A 45 11.47 6.31 20.07
CA GLY A 45 10.09 5.86 19.98
C GLY A 45 9.44 5.50 21.32
N GLY A 46 8.15 5.79 21.43
CA GLY A 46 7.39 5.61 22.65
C GLY A 46 7.79 6.57 23.79
N SER A 47 6.99 6.64 24.83
CA SER A 47 7.23 7.53 25.98
C SER A 47 8.51 7.17 26.77
N ASN A 48 8.93 5.92 26.75
CA ASN A 48 10.04 5.38 27.54
C ASN A 48 11.25 4.97 26.68
N GLY A 49 11.33 5.34 25.39
CA GLY A 49 12.40 4.93 24.50
C GLY A 49 12.49 3.42 24.25
N THR A 50 11.40 2.69 24.45
CA THR A 50 11.35 1.21 24.43
C THR A 50 11.55 0.60 23.06
N ALA A 51 11.53 1.40 22.00
CA ALA A 51 11.71 0.92 20.64
C ALA A 51 13.18 0.88 20.18
N GLN A 52 14.12 1.32 21.02
CA GLN A 52 15.54 1.42 20.64
C GLN A 52 16.09 0.11 20.08
N TYR A 53 15.86 -1.01 20.75
CA TYR A 53 16.38 -2.31 20.32
C TYR A 53 15.88 -2.68 18.90
N ARG A 54 14.64 -2.34 18.57
CA ARG A 54 14.03 -2.60 17.26
C ARG A 54 14.60 -1.66 16.19
N ILE A 55 14.70 -0.37 16.51
CA ILE A 55 15.19 0.66 15.59
C ILE A 55 16.68 0.44 15.26
N CYS A 56 17.46 -0.06 16.22
CA CYS A 56 18.87 -0.37 16.05
C CYS A 56 19.12 -1.80 15.54
N SER A 57 18.09 -2.58 15.22
CA SER A 57 18.23 -3.92 14.70
C SER A 57 18.58 -3.90 13.19
N ASP A 58 19.30 -4.92 12.73
CA ASP A 58 19.59 -5.11 11.32
C ASP A 58 18.32 -5.39 10.52
N ILE A 59 18.32 -4.96 9.27
CA ILE A 59 17.33 -5.38 8.29
C ILE A 59 17.68 -6.79 7.83
N VAL A 60 16.87 -7.76 8.26
CA VAL A 60 17.06 -9.17 7.90
C VAL A 60 16.00 -9.59 6.89
N LEU A 61 16.44 -10.03 5.73
CA LEU A 61 15.55 -10.58 4.71
C LEU A 61 15.23 -12.03 5.08
N LYS A 62 13.98 -12.27 5.47
CA LYS A 62 13.48 -13.62 5.75
C LYS A 62 12.60 -14.05 4.58
N PRO A 63 12.92 -15.20 3.95
CA PRO A 63 12.07 -15.70 2.88
C PRO A 63 10.66 -16.00 3.43
N SER A 64 9.64 -15.47 2.74
CA SER A 64 8.26 -15.80 3.06
C SER A 64 7.94 -17.22 2.58
N PRO A 65 7.18 -18.01 3.32
CA PRO A 65 6.75 -19.32 2.84
C PRO A 65 5.88 -19.16 1.59
N LEU A 66 6.18 -19.94 0.56
CA LEU A 66 5.37 -20.01 -0.64
C LEU A 66 4.51 -21.27 -0.59
N PHE A 67 3.25 -21.12 -0.95
CA PHE A 67 2.28 -22.22 -0.98
C PHE A 67 1.73 -22.36 -2.40
N ASP A 68 1.85 -23.54 -2.95
CA ASP A 68 1.14 -23.89 -4.17
C ASP A 68 -0.26 -24.43 -3.78
N ASN A 69 -1.30 -23.69 -4.15
CA ASN A 69 -2.69 -24.10 -3.94
C ASN A 69 -3.30 -24.77 -5.18
N GLY A 70 -2.50 -25.07 -6.19
CA GLY A 70 -2.92 -25.66 -7.47
C GLY A 70 -3.87 -24.76 -8.29
N LYS A 71 -3.95 -23.45 -7.99
CA LYS A 71 -4.84 -22.49 -8.65
C LYS A 71 -4.07 -21.38 -9.30
N LYS A 72 -4.65 -20.80 -10.37
CA LYS A 72 -4.15 -19.56 -10.97
C LYS A 72 -4.40 -18.41 -9.98
N ASN A 73 -3.33 -17.83 -9.46
CA ASN A 73 -3.38 -16.65 -8.60
C ASN A 73 -3.02 -15.42 -9.43
N LEU A 74 -3.76 -14.34 -9.24
CA LEU A 74 -3.55 -13.08 -9.95
C LEU A 74 -3.44 -11.92 -8.95
N SER A 75 -2.50 -11.00 -9.20
CA SER A 75 -2.39 -9.75 -8.47
C SER A 75 -2.41 -8.59 -9.48
N THR A 76 -3.23 -7.59 -9.22
CA THR A 76 -3.32 -6.38 -10.04
C THR A 76 -3.18 -5.13 -9.19
N ARG A 77 -2.67 -4.04 -9.80
CA ARG A 77 -2.60 -2.73 -9.17
C ARG A 77 -3.33 -1.72 -10.04
N GLN A 78 -4.60 -1.50 -9.72
CA GLN A 78 -5.45 -0.55 -10.43
C GLN A 78 -6.57 -0.03 -9.53
N ASP A 79 -7.31 0.94 -10.03
CA ASP A 79 -8.51 1.45 -9.38
C ASP A 79 -9.60 0.36 -9.34
N ALA A 80 -10.19 0.14 -8.16
CA ALA A 80 -11.17 -0.92 -7.94
C ALA A 80 -12.45 -0.69 -8.75
N GLY A 81 -12.90 0.57 -8.89
CA GLY A 81 -14.07 0.92 -9.68
C GLY A 81 -13.88 0.60 -11.18
N LYS A 82 -12.62 0.71 -11.67
CA LYS A 82 -12.29 0.28 -13.05
C LYS A 82 -12.15 -1.23 -13.18
N LEU A 83 -11.57 -1.88 -12.17
CA LEU A 83 -11.36 -3.33 -12.18
C LEU A 83 -12.66 -4.09 -12.28
N VAL A 84 -13.70 -3.70 -11.54
CA VAL A 84 -14.95 -4.45 -11.47
C VAL A 84 -15.68 -4.58 -12.80
N HIS A 85 -15.51 -3.63 -13.73
CA HIS A 85 -16.10 -3.69 -15.06
C HIS A 85 -15.54 -4.82 -15.95
N ASN A 86 -14.30 -5.27 -15.67
CA ASN A 86 -13.63 -6.32 -16.44
C ASN A 86 -13.30 -7.55 -15.56
N LEU A 87 -13.82 -7.60 -14.34
CA LEU A 87 -13.42 -8.61 -13.36
C LEU A 87 -13.78 -10.03 -13.81
N THR A 88 -14.98 -10.21 -14.36
CA THR A 88 -15.46 -11.50 -14.85
C THR A 88 -14.64 -12.03 -16.02
N ASP A 89 -14.18 -11.15 -16.90
CA ASP A 89 -13.31 -11.51 -18.02
C ASP A 89 -11.91 -11.91 -17.52
N ILE A 90 -11.36 -11.14 -16.58
CA ILE A 90 -10.04 -11.40 -15.98
C ILE A 90 -10.03 -12.74 -15.22
N LEU A 91 -11.13 -13.05 -14.52
CA LEU A 91 -11.29 -14.29 -13.75
C LEU A 91 -11.83 -15.47 -14.54
N GLU A 92 -12.19 -15.25 -15.82
CA GLU A 92 -12.83 -16.25 -16.68
C GLU A 92 -14.14 -16.80 -16.08
N GLY A 93 -14.85 -15.95 -15.31
CA GLY A 93 -16.13 -16.28 -14.67
C GLY A 93 -16.52 -15.39 -13.51
N VAL A 94 -17.70 -15.63 -12.96
CA VAL A 94 -18.22 -14.90 -11.80
C VAL A 94 -17.57 -15.44 -10.53
N PRO A 95 -16.90 -14.59 -9.70
CA PRO A 95 -16.33 -15.05 -8.45
C PRO A 95 -17.40 -15.44 -7.44
N ASP A 96 -17.10 -16.44 -6.62
CA ASP A 96 -17.98 -16.84 -5.53
C ASP A 96 -18.04 -15.77 -4.45
N ILE A 97 -16.89 -15.22 -4.07
CA ILE A 97 -16.79 -14.24 -2.98
C ILE A 97 -15.88 -13.10 -3.43
N ILE A 98 -16.34 -11.86 -3.20
CA ILE A 98 -15.51 -10.67 -3.24
C ILE A 98 -15.42 -10.10 -1.82
N TYR A 99 -14.18 -9.86 -1.37
CA TYR A 99 -13.91 -9.19 -0.11
C TYR A 99 -13.45 -7.76 -0.37
N LEU A 100 -14.14 -6.79 0.25
CA LEU A 100 -13.89 -5.37 0.13
C LEU A 100 -13.35 -4.82 1.45
N ASP A 101 -12.20 -4.16 1.39
CA ASP A 101 -11.55 -3.48 2.52
C ASP A 101 -11.13 -2.07 2.10
N PRO A 102 -12.10 -1.15 1.88
CA PRO A 102 -11.81 0.20 1.41
C PRO A 102 -11.16 1.04 2.52
N PRO A 103 -10.43 2.13 2.19
CA PRO A 103 -9.89 3.05 3.18
C PRO A 103 -10.96 3.63 4.10
N TYR A 104 -10.78 3.55 5.42
CA TYR A 104 -11.77 3.97 6.41
C TYR A 104 -11.80 5.48 6.68
N ASN A 105 -10.71 6.19 6.37
CA ASN A 105 -10.53 7.56 6.80
C ASN A 105 -9.86 8.45 5.73
N GLN A 106 -9.72 9.74 6.07
CA GLN A 106 -9.15 10.78 5.19
C GLN A 106 -7.63 10.69 4.99
N HIS A 107 -6.96 9.69 5.54
CA HIS A 107 -5.51 9.57 5.46
C HIS A 107 -5.05 8.75 4.25
N PRO A 108 -4.56 9.39 3.16
CA PRO A 108 -4.17 8.68 1.95
C PRO A 108 -2.99 7.74 2.19
N TYR A 109 -3.09 6.52 1.71
CA TYR A 109 -1.99 5.54 1.77
C TYR A 109 -0.74 6.02 1.02
N GLY A 110 -0.90 6.73 -0.09
CA GLY A 110 0.20 7.36 -0.81
C GLY A 110 1.02 8.33 0.05
N SER A 111 0.38 9.00 1.01
CA SER A 111 1.05 9.87 1.99
C SER A 111 1.59 9.08 3.20
N ASN A 112 0.83 8.11 3.70
CA ASN A 112 1.22 7.34 4.88
C ASN A 112 2.44 6.46 4.61
N TYR A 113 2.53 5.87 3.42
CA TYR A 113 3.53 4.89 3.02
C TYR A 113 4.47 5.40 1.92
N HIS A 114 4.64 6.73 1.80
CA HIS A 114 5.42 7.34 0.73
C HIS A 114 6.87 6.84 0.68
N VAL A 115 7.50 6.58 1.82
CA VAL A 115 8.87 6.05 1.89
C VAL A 115 8.94 4.64 1.28
N LEU A 116 7.99 3.77 1.63
CA LEU A 116 7.91 2.42 1.07
C LEU A 116 7.65 2.45 -0.44
N ASN A 117 6.79 3.36 -0.90
CA ASN A 117 6.56 3.58 -2.33
C ASN A 117 7.85 4.01 -3.04
N THR A 118 8.59 4.95 -2.47
CA THR A 118 9.86 5.43 -3.04
C THR A 118 10.89 4.31 -3.14
N ILE A 119 11.02 3.50 -2.08
CA ILE A 119 11.93 2.37 -2.08
C ILE A 119 11.55 1.32 -3.14
N THR A 120 10.23 1.02 -3.25
CA THR A 120 9.75 0.00 -4.20
C THR A 120 9.86 0.44 -5.64
N LEU A 121 9.55 1.71 -5.93
CA LEU A 121 9.58 2.24 -7.29
C LEU A 121 10.98 2.63 -7.74
N TRP A 122 11.83 3.05 -6.81
CA TRP A 122 13.19 3.54 -7.04
C TRP A 122 13.24 4.65 -8.11
N ASP A 123 12.24 5.53 -8.09
CA ASP A 123 11.90 6.49 -9.14
C ASP A 123 12.34 7.92 -8.86
N GLU A 124 13.19 8.14 -7.86
CA GLU A 124 13.78 9.45 -7.48
C GLU A 124 12.73 10.58 -7.52
N PRO A 125 11.62 10.49 -6.79
CA PRO A 125 10.53 11.45 -6.92
C PRO A 125 10.93 12.83 -6.38
N ASP A 126 10.35 13.87 -6.95
CA ASP A 126 10.50 15.22 -6.45
C ASP A 126 9.91 15.37 -5.03
N PHE A 127 10.67 16.05 -4.18
CA PHE A 127 10.24 16.45 -2.85
C PHE A 127 10.25 17.97 -2.72
N PRO A 128 9.30 18.57 -1.99
CA PRO A 128 9.34 20.00 -1.73
C PRO A 128 10.52 20.33 -0.82
N GLU A 129 11.36 21.28 -1.22
CA GLU A 129 12.52 21.74 -0.45
C GLU A 129 12.12 22.43 0.86
N LYS A 130 10.97 23.08 0.89
CA LYS A 130 10.47 23.84 2.04
C LYS A 130 9.06 23.42 2.38
N ILE A 131 8.75 23.38 3.68
CA ILE A 131 7.40 23.24 4.16
C ILE A 131 6.65 24.55 3.92
N THR A 132 5.73 24.54 2.97
CA THR A 132 4.76 25.62 2.76
C THR A 132 3.39 25.21 3.27
N ARG A 133 2.46 26.16 3.43
CA ARG A 133 1.11 25.86 3.88
C ARG A 133 0.46 24.82 2.95
N GLY A 134 0.06 23.70 3.53
CA GLY A 134 -0.54 22.58 2.79
C GLY A 134 0.46 21.65 2.10
N THR A 135 1.78 21.91 2.18
CA THR A 135 2.85 21.03 1.68
C THR A 135 3.65 20.50 2.86
N LYS A 136 4.00 19.24 2.83
CA LYS A 136 4.87 18.62 3.83
C LYS A 136 6.17 18.22 3.15
N SER A 137 7.31 18.64 3.70
CA SER A 137 8.61 18.22 3.17
C SER A 137 8.80 16.71 3.32
N ALA A 138 9.65 16.15 2.48
CA ALA A 138 10.00 14.75 2.44
C ALA A 138 8.82 13.78 2.19
N ILE A 139 7.68 14.26 1.75
CA ILE A 139 6.57 13.42 1.25
C ILE A 139 6.48 13.64 -0.25
N ARG A 140 6.59 12.56 -1.03
CA ARG A 140 6.44 12.62 -2.49
C ARG A 140 5.08 13.25 -2.87
N LEU A 141 5.08 14.06 -3.93
CA LEU A 141 3.94 14.93 -4.25
C LEU A 141 2.77 14.19 -4.93
N ASP A 142 3.03 13.07 -5.59
CA ASP A 142 2.06 12.29 -6.35
C ASP A 142 0.88 11.73 -5.53
N TRP A 143 0.99 11.69 -4.19
CA TRP A 143 -0.12 11.31 -3.32
C TRP A 143 -1.34 12.24 -3.43
N ARG A 144 -1.13 13.45 -3.93
CA ARG A 144 -2.20 14.45 -4.12
C ARG A 144 -2.95 14.31 -5.44
N THR A 145 -2.34 13.65 -6.40
CA THR A 145 -2.81 13.50 -7.78
C THR A 145 -3.04 12.02 -8.11
N GLU A 146 -2.03 11.35 -8.60
CA GLU A 146 -2.12 9.98 -9.12
C GLU A 146 -2.49 8.92 -8.07
N ARG A 147 -2.07 9.15 -6.81
CA ARG A 147 -2.30 8.21 -5.70
C ARG A 147 -3.42 8.65 -4.76
N ARG A 148 -4.27 9.53 -5.23
CA ARG A 148 -5.41 10.01 -4.46
C ARG A 148 -6.59 9.06 -4.65
N SER A 149 -7.17 8.58 -3.53
CA SER A 149 -8.40 7.79 -3.55
C SER A 149 -9.62 8.65 -3.20
N ALA A 150 -10.73 8.44 -3.88
CA ALA A 150 -12.01 9.06 -3.56
C ALA A 150 -12.54 8.58 -2.19
N TYR A 151 -12.20 7.38 -1.77
CA TYR A 151 -12.53 6.83 -0.44
C TYR A 151 -11.93 7.62 0.73
N ASN A 152 -10.85 8.39 0.51
CA ASN A 152 -10.31 9.28 1.53
C ASN A 152 -11.08 10.62 1.66
N SER A 153 -12.17 10.79 0.91
CA SER A 153 -13.01 11.99 0.94
C SER A 153 -14.38 11.66 1.52
N HIS A 154 -14.71 12.18 2.68
CA HIS A 154 -16.01 12.02 3.33
C HIS A 154 -17.20 12.33 2.40
N ARG A 155 -17.03 13.29 1.46
CA ARG A 155 -18.09 13.67 0.52
C ARG A 155 -18.26 12.72 -0.66
N LYS A 156 -17.23 11.89 -0.96
CA LYS A 156 -17.20 11.04 -2.15
C LYS A 156 -17.25 9.56 -1.83
N ALA A 157 -16.76 9.16 -0.64
CA ALA A 157 -16.56 7.76 -0.30
C ALA A 157 -17.83 6.92 -0.44
N ALA A 158 -18.96 7.40 0.10
CA ALA A 158 -20.23 6.66 0.04
C ALA A 158 -20.71 6.45 -1.40
N LYS A 159 -20.58 7.49 -2.25
CA LYS A 159 -20.99 7.39 -3.66
C LYS A 159 -20.08 6.40 -4.41
N GLU A 160 -18.77 6.52 -4.26
CA GLU A 160 -17.81 5.60 -4.89
C GLU A 160 -18.01 4.16 -4.45
N PHE A 161 -18.33 3.96 -3.16
CA PHE A 161 -18.59 2.61 -2.64
C PHE A 161 -19.90 2.05 -3.20
N GLN A 162 -20.96 2.86 -3.31
CA GLN A 162 -22.20 2.45 -3.92
C GLN A 162 -22.00 2.06 -5.39
N GLU A 163 -21.31 2.93 -6.16
CA GLU A 163 -20.98 2.64 -7.55
C GLU A 163 -20.15 1.35 -7.69
N LEU A 164 -19.20 1.10 -6.77
CA LEU A 164 -18.44 -0.14 -6.75
C LEU A 164 -19.36 -1.35 -6.55
N ILE A 165 -20.23 -1.32 -5.54
CA ILE A 165 -21.17 -2.41 -5.23
C ILE A 165 -22.12 -2.67 -6.39
N ASP A 166 -22.66 -1.62 -7.01
CA ASP A 166 -23.63 -1.72 -8.11
C ASP A 166 -23.03 -2.38 -9.37
N ASN A 167 -21.71 -2.29 -9.54
CA ASN A 167 -20.98 -2.86 -10.68
C ASN A 167 -20.30 -4.20 -10.39
N ILE A 168 -20.37 -4.71 -9.15
CA ILE A 168 -19.83 -6.02 -8.81
C ILE A 168 -20.78 -7.13 -9.26
N SER A 169 -20.23 -8.09 -9.99
CA SER A 169 -20.88 -9.38 -10.25
C SER A 169 -20.18 -10.46 -9.43
N ALA A 170 -20.81 -10.94 -8.36
CA ALA A 170 -20.32 -12.01 -7.48
C ALA A 170 -21.49 -12.72 -6.81
N LYS A 171 -21.27 -13.95 -6.31
CA LYS A 171 -22.31 -14.65 -5.53
C LYS A 171 -22.46 -14.03 -4.13
N PHE A 172 -21.34 -13.61 -3.52
CA PHE A 172 -21.31 -12.96 -2.21
C PHE A 172 -20.33 -11.79 -2.20
N ILE A 173 -20.71 -10.72 -1.52
CA ILE A 173 -19.86 -9.58 -1.23
C ILE A 173 -19.71 -9.49 0.28
N LEU A 174 -18.46 -9.52 0.75
CA LEU A 174 -18.10 -9.30 2.15
C LEU A 174 -17.38 -7.97 2.25
N THR A 175 -17.79 -7.11 3.17
CA THR A 175 -17.17 -5.81 3.40
C THR A 175 -16.67 -5.70 4.82
N SER A 176 -15.37 -5.39 4.98
CA SER A 176 -14.79 -4.96 6.24
C SER A 176 -14.79 -3.44 6.29
N TYR A 177 -15.45 -2.88 7.30
CA TYR A 177 -15.51 -1.43 7.44
C TYR A 177 -15.66 -1.00 8.90
N SER A 178 -15.14 0.20 9.23
CA SER A 178 -15.29 0.78 10.56
C SER A 178 -16.57 1.64 10.63
N THR A 179 -17.31 1.52 11.72
CA THR A 179 -18.48 2.39 11.99
C THR A 179 -18.14 3.88 12.11
N GLU A 180 -16.86 4.20 12.31
CA GLU A 180 -16.34 5.58 12.35
C GLU A 180 -15.77 6.03 10.99
N GLY A 181 -15.97 5.27 9.93
CA GLY A 181 -15.45 5.54 8.60
C GLY A 181 -16.15 6.63 7.82
N ASN A 182 -15.71 6.86 6.59
CA ASN A 182 -16.25 7.89 5.69
C ASN A 182 -17.50 7.44 4.89
N ILE A 183 -17.84 6.15 4.93
CA ILE A 183 -18.97 5.54 4.21
C ILE A 183 -20.15 5.35 5.15
#